data_76542c2829891f63138de6489c14eaaf
#
_entry.id   76542c2829891f63138de6489c14eaaf
#
_cell.length_a   1.000
_cell.length_b   1.000
_cell.length_c   1.000
_cell.angle_alpha   90.00
_cell.angle_beta   90.00
_cell.angle_gamma   90.00
#
_symmetry.space_group_name_H-M   'P 1'
#
loop_
_entity.id
_entity.type
_entity.pdbx_description
1 polymer ?
#
loop_
_entity_poly.entity_id
_entity_poly.type
_entity_poly.pdbx_seq_one_letter_code
_entity_poly.pdbx_strand_id
1 'polypeptide(L)'
;MIKNTSYKVQSDVDTEEVRLAYQIEEGAYVTTSAGVWTVFNGEWVKLYPQAGIGTGLGWARYDDSQYTSESTLSISDGVEVTLPNNANSIYRSYTGIDYYDGTTQKVLADNENDVYLFTCVFKAKAANANSTYLHLNLESLNGTPYDRIKIDIAFPKGNDVEHHEHHMFQYYADSSFASNGSSLKITAVGGSAEVWDIIYFIQKTQSYA
;
A
#
# COMPACT_ATOMS: atom_id res chain seq x y z
N MET A 1 -2.98 41.39 9.13
CA MET A 1 -3.70 40.60 10.17
C MET A 1 -4.61 39.65 9.41
N ILE A 2 -4.25 38.38 9.32
CA ILE A 2 -5.04 37.38 8.58
C ILE A 2 -6.24 37.05 9.46
N LYS A 3 -7.43 37.47 9.07
CA LYS A 3 -8.66 37.02 9.73
C LYS A 3 -8.94 35.58 9.26
N ASN A 4 -8.69 34.62 10.13
CA ASN A 4 -9.13 33.25 9.91
C ASN A 4 -10.66 33.19 10.05
N THR A 5 -11.36 33.35 8.98
CA THR A 5 -12.82 33.18 8.94
C THR A 5 -13.14 31.79 8.44
N SER A 6 -13.44 30.86 9.34
CA SER A 6 -13.89 29.52 8.96
C SER A 6 -15.41 29.52 8.80
N TYR A 7 -15.91 29.13 7.66
CA TYR A 7 -17.33 28.90 7.43
C TYR A 7 -17.60 27.39 7.49
N LYS A 8 -18.45 26.97 8.41
CA LYS A 8 -18.94 25.61 8.47
C LYS A 8 -20.27 25.55 7.71
N VAL A 9 -20.26 24.94 6.55
CA VAL A 9 -21.49 24.66 5.81
C VAL A 9 -22.17 23.45 6.42
N GLN A 10 -23.40 23.60 6.89
CA GLN A 10 -24.15 22.58 7.59
C GLN A 10 -25.03 21.73 6.65
N SER A 11 -24.91 21.88 5.34
CA SER A 11 -25.70 21.12 4.36
C SER A 11 -24.81 20.17 3.57
N ASP A 12 -25.26 18.94 3.40
CA ASP A 12 -24.65 17.89 2.58
C ASP A 12 -24.71 18.17 1.06
N VAL A 13 -25.05 19.40 0.67
CA VAL A 13 -25.18 19.77 -0.73
C VAL A 13 -23.84 20.34 -1.20
N ASP A 14 -23.02 19.47 -1.73
CA ASP A 14 -21.76 19.81 -2.36
C ASP A 14 -21.96 20.19 -3.82
N THR A 15 -22.67 21.30 -4.03
CA THR A 15 -22.85 21.86 -5.36
C THR A 15 -21.98 23.10 -5.53
N GLU A 16 -21.51 23.35 -6.74
CA GLU A 16 -20.80 24.55 -7.11
C GLU A 16 -21.58 25.81 -6.71
N GLU A 17 -22.90 25.75 -6.75
CA GLU A 17 -23.82 26.82 -6.33
C GLU A 17 -23.65 27.21 -4.85
N VAL A 18 -23.36 26.28 -3.95
CA VAL A 18 -23.13 26.59 -2.54
C VAL A 18 -21.83 27.37 -2.35
N ARG A 19 -20.79 27.04 -3.10
CA ARG A 19 -19.50 27.75 -3.06
C ARG A 19 -19.62 29.18 -3.61
N LEU A 20 -20.39 29.36 -4.67
CA LEU A 20 -20.64 30.67 -5.27
C LEU A 20 -21.51 31.59 -4.41
N ALA A 21 -22.28 31.04 -3.44
CA ALA A 21 -23.12 31.81 -2.53
C ALA A 21 -22.33 32.54 -1.43
N TYR A 22 -21.06 32.19 -1.21
CA TYR A 22 -20.21 32.84 -0.22
C TYR A 22 -19.43 33.99 -0.83
N GLN A 23 -19.32 35.10 -0.11
CA GLN A 23 -18.41 36.19 -0.52
C GLN A 23 -16.98 35.63 -0.55
N ILE A 24 -16.34 35.84 -1.69
CA ILE A 24 -14.97 35.37 -1.92
C ILE A 24 -14.01 36.35 -1.26
N GLU A 25 -13.54 36.01 -0.06
CA GLU A 25 -12.43 36.69 0.60
C GLU A 25 -11.16 35.89 0.44
N GLU A 26 -10.08 36.52 0.06
CA GLU A 26 -8.77 35.85 -0.08
C GLU A 26 -8.36 35.17 1.22
N GLY A 27 -8.00 33.90 1.14
CA GLY A 27 -7.66 33.08 2.30
C GLY A 27 -8.85 32.52 3.08
N ALA A 28 -10.10 32.81 2.68
CA ALA A 28 -11.27 32.11 3.24
C ALA A 28 -11.18 30.61 2.91
N TYR A 29 -11.71 29.77 3.77
CA TYR A 29 -11.81 28.33 3.48
C TYR A 29 -13.19 27.78 3.86
N VAL A 30 -13.60 26.77 3.14
CA VAL A 30 -14.83 26.04 3.39
C VAL A 30 -14.56 24.54 3.36
N THR A 31 -15.22 23.81 4.26
CA THR A 31 -15.19 22.33 4.26
C THR A 31 -16.54 21.85 3.76
N THR A 32 -16.52 21.05 2.70
CA THR A 32 -17.71 20.42 2.11
C THR A 32 -17.54 18.89 2.15
N SER A 33 -18.57 18.16 1.75
CA SER A 33 -18.47 16.70 1.53
C SER A 33 -17.44 16.32 0.46
N ALA A 34 -17.12 17.22 -0.48
CA ALA A 34 -16.10 17.01 -1.52
C ALA A 34 -14.68 17.44 -1.12
N GLY A 35 -14.48 18.01 0.06
CA GLY A 35 -13.16 18.37 0.57
C GLY A 35 -13.05 19.72 1.23
N VAL A 36 -11.82 20.19 1.40
CA VAL A 36 -11.49 21.51 1.93
C VAL A 36 -11.08 22.43 0.77
N TRP A 37 -11.69 23.57 0.69
CA TRP A 37 -11.47 24.57 -0.36
C TRP A 37 -10.99 25.86 0.25
N THR A 38 -10.15 26.59 -0.46
CA THR A 38 -9.73 27.95 -0.10
C THR A 38 -9.89 28.89 -1.30
N VAL A 39 -9.93 30.19 -1.03
CA VAL A 39 -9.87 31.20 -2.08
C VAL A 39 -8.41 31.59 -2.31
N PHE A 40 -7.97 31.51 -3.56
CA PHE A 40 -6.66 31.93 -3.99
C PHE A 40 -6.78 32.67 -5.33
N ASN A 41 -6.29 33.90 -5.41
CA ASN A 41 -6.45 34.81 -6.56
C ASN A 41 -7.91 35.01 -7.00
N GLY A 42 -8.83 35.08 -6.02
CA GLY A 42 -10.25 35.27 -6.29
C GLY A 42 -11.00 34.03 -6.78
N GLU A 43 -10.37 32.87 -6.80
CA GLU A 43 -10.97 31.58 -7.20
C GLU A 43 -10.96 30.54 -6.08
N TRP A 44 -11.97 29.68 -6.08
CA TRP A 44 -12.00 28.54 -5.16
C TRP A 44 -11.03 27.44 -5.61
N VAL A 45 -10.01 27.18 -4.79
CA VAL A 45 -9.00 26.13 -5.02
C VAL A 45 -9.17 25.05 -3.98
N LYS A 46 -9.28 23.81 -4.45
CA LYS A 46 -9.37 22.64 -3.56
C LYS A 46 -8.02 22.35 -2.92
N LEU A 47 -7.94 22.45 -1.59
CA LEU A 47 -6.70 22.18 -0.82
C LEU A 47 -6.50 20.70 -0.58
N TYR A 48 -7.56 20.06 -0.11
CA TYR A 48 -7.52 18.64 0.22
C TYR A 48 -8.77 17.98 -0.34
N PRO A 49 -8.60 16.92 -1.10
CA PRO A 49 -9.71 16.05 -1.40
C PRO A 49 -10.19 15.40 -0.10
N GLN A 50 -11.49 15.26 0.08
CA GLN A 50 -12.01 14.51 1.21
C GLN A 50 -11.59 13.05 1.06
N ALA A 51 -11.00 12.47 2.10
CA ALA A 51 -10.75 11.04 2.15
C ALA A 51 -12.09 10.30 1.93
N GLY A 52 -12.21 9.59 0.82
CA GLY A 52 -13.37 8.76 0.53
C GLY A 52 -14.12 9.04 -0.77
N ILE A 53 -13.90 10.19 -1.43
CA ILE A 53 -14.59 10.47 -2.70
C ILE A 53 -13.58 10.95 -3.75
N GLY A 54 -13.13 10.06 -4.61
CA GLY A 54 -12.59 10.40 -5.92
C GLY A 54 -11.14 10.88 -6.02
N THR A 55 -10.34 10.87 -4.95
CA THR A 55 -8.93 11.30 -5.07
C THR A 55 -7.96 10.16 -5.33
N GLY A 56 -8.45 8.96 -5.24
CA GLY A 56 -7.62 7.79 -5.42
C GLY A 56 -6.51 7.60 -4.38
N LEU A 57 -6.32 8.52 -3.42
CA LEU A 57 -5.35 8.34 -2.34
C LEU A 57 -5.97 7.57 -1.18
N GLY A 58 -5.20 6.70 -0.58
CA GLY A 58 -5.65 5.93 0.57
C GLY A 58 -4.65 4.85 0.96
N TRP A 59 -5.01 4.10 1.98
CA TRP A 59 -4.20 2.97 2.43
C TRP A 59 -5.08 1.78 2.81
N ALA A 60 -4.50 0.60 2.71
CA ALA A 60 -5.08 -0.64 3.20
C ALA A 60 -4.00 -1.51 3.84
N ARG A 61 -4.38 -2.20 4.91
CA ARG A 61 -3.58 -3.20 5.60
C ARG A 61 -4.28 -4.55 5.48
N TYR A 62 -3.50 -5.58 5.19
CA TYR A 62 -3.95 -6.95 5.01
C TYR A 62 -3.16 -7.84 5.96
N ASP A 63 -3.85 -8.54 6.84
CA ASP A 63 -3.25 -9.44 7.79
C ASP A 63 -3.50 -10.89 7.37
N ASP A 64 -2.44 -11.68 7.30
CA ASP A 64 -2.54 -13.12 7.08
C ASP A 64 -2.90 -13.83 8.38
N SER A 65 -3.68 -14.91 8.28
CA SER A 65 -4.00 -15.79 9.39
C SER A 65 -3.63 -17.25 9.12
N GLN A 66 -3.14 -17.55 7.93
CA GLN A 66 -2.79 -18.90 7.53
C GLN A 66 -1.43 -19.32 8.09
N TYR A 67 -0.47 -18.39 8.07
CA TYR A 67 0.89 -18.64 8.50
C TYR A 67 1.17 -17.99 9.85
N THR A 68 1.28 -18.83 10.87
CA THR A 68 1.53 -18.46 12.27
C THR A 68 2.80 -19.13 12.77
N SER A 69 3.24 -18.84 13.99
CA SER A 69 4.37 -19.52 14.62
C SER A 69 4.19 -21.06 14.75
N GLU A 70 2.93 -21.53 14.71
CA GLU A 70 2.59 -22.95 14.78
C GLU A 70 2.42 -23.60 13.39
N SER A 71 2.24 -22.79 12.36
CA SER A 71 2.03 -23.21 10.97
C SER A 71 2.79 -22.30 10.02
N THR A 72 4.10 -22.45 9.93
CA THR A 72 4.97 -21.59 9.14
C THR A 72 4.93 -21.90 7.65
N LEU A 73 5.18 -20.89 6.81
CA LEU A 73 5.47 -21.07 5.40
C LEU A 73 6.93 -21.55 5.28
N SER A 74 7.12 -22.79 4.84
CA SER A 74 8.44 -23.33 4.57
C SER A 74 8.92 -22.98 3.17
N ILE A 75 10.11 -22.40 3.05
CA ILE A 75 10.75 -22.00 1.80
C ILE A 75 12.00 -22.84 1.61
N SER A 76 11.99 -23.71 0.60
CA SER A 76 13.15 -24.55 0.27
C SER A 76 14.28 -23.72 -0.35
N ASP A 77 15.52 -24.17 -0.13
CA ASP A 77 16.71 -23.54 -0.71
C ASP A 77 16.62 -23.43 -2.24
N GLY A 78 16.81 -22.26 -2.78
CA GLY A 78 16.77 -21.96 -4.22
C GLY A 78 15.38 -22.02 -4.86
N VAL A 79 14.31 -22.23 -4.09
CA VAL A 79 12.93 -22.30 -4.63
C VAL A 79 12.22 -20.97 -4.39
N GLU A 80 11.81 -20.33 -5.48
CA GLU A 80 10.99 -19.13 -5.42
C GLU A 80 9.51 -19.50 -5.20
N VAL A 81 8.89 -18.84 -4.24
CA VAL A 81 7.44 -18.96 -3.96
C VAL A 81 6.80 -17.59 -3.86
N THR A 82 5.51 -17.50 -4.12
CA THR A 82 4.75 -16.29 -3.77
C THR A 82 4.73 -16.17 -2.26
N LEU A 83 5.08 -15.01 -1.70
CA LEU A 83 4.85 -14.73 -0.29
C LEU A 83 3.34 -14.47 -0.13
N PRO A 84 2.61 -15.40 0.47
CA PRO A 84 1.15 -15.32 0.46
C PRO A 84 0.64 -14.43 1.59
N ASN A 85 -0.56 -13.88 1.39
CA ASN A 85 -1.33 -13.26 2.46
C ASN A 85 -2.82 -13.51 2.14
N ASN A 86 -3.53 -14.23 2.99
CA ASN A 86 -4.92 -14.57 2.72
C ASN A 86 -5.90 -13.41 2.95
N ALA A 87 -5.39 -12.25 3.34
CA ALA A 87 -6.19 -11.05 3.62
C ALA A 87 -7.38 -11.34 4.58
N ASN A 88 -7.16 -12.18 5.59
CA ASN A 88 -8.18 -12.57 6.54
C ASN A 88 -8.77 -11.37 7.31
N SER A 89 -7.93 -10.39 7.63
CA SER A 89 -8.36 -9.11 8.19
C SER A 89 -7.87 -7.97 7.32
N ILE A 90 -8.80 -7.08 6.94
CA ILE A 90 -8.52 -5.93 6.10
C ILE A 90 -8.92 -4.66 6.82
N TYR A 91 -7.97 -3.75 7.00
CA TYR A 91 -8.18 -2.41 7.52
C TYR A 91 -7.93 -1.40 6.41
N ARG A 92 -8.79 -0.40 6.24
CA ARG A 92 -8.76 0.54 5.11
C ARG A 92 -9.02 1.95 5.58
N SER A 93 -8.44 2.93 4.91
CA SER A 93 -8.74 4.35 5.15
C SER A 93 -10.19 4.70 4.80
N TYR A 94 -10.79 4.03 3.80
CA TYR A 94 -12.21 4.10 3.46
C TYR A 94 -12.65 2.85 2.66
N THR A 95 -13.95 2.61 2.58
CA THR A 95 -14.52 1.50 1.82
C THR A 95 -14.29 1.68 0.32
N GLY A 96 -13.97 0.59 -0.38
CA GLY A 96 -13.73 0.60 -1.83
C GLY A 96 -12.25 0.64 -2.24
N ILE A 97 -11.31 0.84 -1.30
CA ILE A 97 -9.90 0.62 -1.58
C ILE A 97 -9.61 -0.87 -1.56
N ASP A 98 -8.96 -1.34 -2.60
CA ASP A 98 -8.47 -2.71 -2.68
C ASP A 98 -7.15 -2.76 -3.48
N TYR A 99 -6.03 -2.77 -2.76
CA TYR A 99 -4.69 -2.78 -3.35
C TYR A 99 -4.04 -4.17 -3.33
N TYR A 100 -4.75 -5.18 -2.84
CA TYR A 100 -4.27 -6.54 -2.80
C TYR A 100 -5.45 -7.52 -2.81
N ASP A 101 -5.36 -8.52 -3.67
CA ASP A 101 -6.31 -9.62 -3.76
C ASP A 101 -5.72 -10.88 -3.10
N GLY A 102 -6.23 -11.22 -1.92
CA GLY A 102 -5.81 -12.40 -1.17
C GLY A 102 -6.14 -13.74 -1.84
N THR A 103 -7.08 -13.76 -2.80
CA THR A 103 -7.43 -14.97 -3.55
C THR A 103 -6.42 -15.26 -4.65
N THR A 104 -6.06 -14.24 -5.43
CA THR A 104 -5.09 -14.37 -6.53
C THR A 104 -3.66 -14.07 -6.11
N GLN A 105 -3.45 -13.61 -4.86
CA GLN A 105 -2.15 -13.25 -4.29
C GLN A 105 -1.46 -12.12 -5.09
N LYS A 106 -2.24 -11.15 -5.53
CA LYS A 106 -1.77 -10.05 -6.36
C LYS A 106 -1.85 -8.71 -5.65
N VAL A 107 -0.79 -7.94 -5.74
CA VAL A 107 -0.80 -6.50 -5.50
C VAL A 107 -1.45 -5.84 -6.71
N LEU A 108 -2.39 -4.96 -6.46
CA LEU A 108 -3.21 -4.30 -7.47
C LEU A 108 -2.86 -2.81 -7.56
N ALA A 109 -3.18 -2.20 -8.69
CA ALA A 109 -3.11 -0.77 -8.89
C ALA A 109 -4.39 -0.26 -9.55
N ASP A 110 -4.81 0.97 -9.21
CA ASP A 110 -6.02 1.55 -9.79
C ASP A 110 -5.78 2.04 -11.22
N ASN A 111 -4.68 2.79 -11.42
CA ASN A 111 -4.37 3.38 -12.73
C ASN A 111 -2.88 3.26 -13.05
N GLU A 112 -2.57 3.37 -14.34
CA GLU A 112 -1.22 3.55 -14.82
C GLU A 112 -0.63 4.87 -14.27
N ASN A 113 0.64 4.84 -13.91
CA ASN A 113 1.45 5.92 -13.31
C ASN A 113 1.08 6.28 -11.86
N ASP A 114 0.11 5.64 -11.24
CA ASP A 114 -0.11 5.78 -9.80
C ASP A 114 1.13 5.31 -9.02
N VAL A 115 1.40 6.00 -7.91
CA VAL A 115 2.55 5.69 -7.04
C VAL A 115 2.07 5.14 -5.72
N TYR A 116 2.69 4.04 -5.30
CA TYR A 116 2.35 3.32 -4.07
C TYR A 116 3.57 3.17 -3.18
N LEU A 117 3.32 3.23 -1.88
CA LEU A 117 4.23 2.78 -0.84
C LEU A 117 3.73 1.43 -0.34
N PHE A 118 4.56 0.41 -0.46
CA PHE A 118 4.25 -0.93 0.02
C PHE A 118 5.18 -1.29 1.18
N THR A 119 4.59 -1.70 2.28
CA THR A 119 5.30 -2.23 3.43
C THR A 119 4.93 -3.70 3.61
N CYS A 120 5.94 -4.55 3.64
CA CYS A 120 5.82 -5.96 3.97
C CYS A 120 6.45 -6.21 5.33
N VAL A 121 5.70 -6.78 6.24
CA VAL A 121 6.17 -7.19 7.57
C VAL A 121 5.96 -8.68 7.72
N PHE A 122 6.95 -9.39 8.22
CA PHE A 122 6.84 -10.80 8.54
C PHE A 122 7.89 -11.21 9.58
N LYS A 123 7.70 -12.36 10.17
CA LYS A 123 8.71 -13.03 10.95
C LYS A 123 9.35 -14.13 10.13
N ALA A 124 10.63 -14.37 10.36
CA ALA A 124 11.36 -15.41 9.67
C ALA A 124 12.46 -16.02 10.53
N LYS A 125 12.83 -17.25 10.23
CA LYS A 125 14.02 -17.91 10.77
C LYS A 125 14.67 -18.80 9.72
N ALA A 126 15.99 -18.96 9.77
CA ALA A 126 16.67 -19.96 8.99
C ALA A 126 16.38 -21.36 9.59
N ALA A 127 16.04 -22.32 8.75
CA ALA A 127 15.75 -23.69 9.19
C ALA A 127 17.01 -24.53 9.48
N ASN A 128 18.21 -23.98 9.23
CA ASN A 128 19.49 -24.64 9.51
C ASN A 128 20.55 -23.64 9.99
N ALA A 129 21.69 -24.16 10.44
CA ALA A 129 22.78 -23.35 11.00
C ALA A 129 23.64 -22.60 9.96
N ASN A 130 23.36 -22.73 8.69
CA ASN A 130 24.09 -22.03 7.63
C ASN A 130 23.61 -20.57 7.50
N SER A 131 24.45 -19.73 6.93
CA SER A 131 24.01 -18.39 6.54
C SER A 131 22.94 -18.53 5.46
N THR A 132 21.77 -17.94 5.69
CA THR A 132 20.64 -17.97 4.78
C THR A 132 20.33 -16.53 4.39
N TYR A 133 20.01 -16.33 3.12
CA TYR A 133 19.48 -15.07 2.60
C TYR A 133 18.04 -15.29 2.17
N LEU A 134 17.18 -14.30 2.39
CA LEU A 134 15.90 -14.23 1.71
C LEU A 134 15.99 -13.16 0.62
N HIS A 135 15.66 -13.54 -0.60
CA HIS A 135 15.41 -12.61 -1.69
C HIS A 135 13.93 -12.33 -1.75
N LEU A 136 13.57 -11.07 -1.59
CA LEU A 136 12.20 -10.59 -1.71
C LEU A 136 12.08 -9.75 -2.97
N ASN A 137 11.20 -10.12 -3.88
CA ASN A 137 11.02 -9.43 -5.15
C ASN A 137 9.55 -9.19 -5.46
N LEU A 138 9.24 -7.98 -5.95
CA LEU A 138 7.96 -7.65 -6.54
C LEU A 138 8.04 -7.94 -8.03
N GLU A 139 7.34 -8.99 -8.47
CA GLU A 139 7.40 -9.50 -9.83
C GLU A 139 6.27 -8.94 -10.71
N SER A 140 6.62 -8.54 -11.92
CA SER A 140 5.63 -8.21 -12.96
C SER A 140 4.95 -9.46 -13.52
N LEU A 141 3.65 -9.39 -13.77
CA LEU A 141 2.83 -10.51 -14.24
C LEU A 141 2.42 -10.41 -15.73
N ASN A 142 3.21 -9.77 -16.58
CA ASN A 142 2.86 -9.51 -17.98
C ASN A 142 3.36 -10.57 -18.98
N GLY A 143 3.40 -11.83 -18.62
CA GLY A 143 3.82 -12.92 -19.50
C GLY A 143 5.35 -13.08 -19.67
N THR A 144 6.14 -12.04 -19.45
CA THR A 144 7.59 -12.11 -19.28
C THR A 144 7.90 -11.56 -17.90
N PRO A 145 7.98 -12.43 -16.88
CA PRO A 145 8.24 -11.99 -15.52
C PRO A 145 9.56 -11.23 -15.42
N TYR A 146 9.56 -10.11 -14.72
CA TYR A 146 10.76 -9.38 -14.35
C TYR A 146 10.59 -8.77 -12.96
N ASP A 147 11.70 -8.69 -12.22
CA ASP A 147 11.73 -8.12 -10.90
C ASP A 147 11.65 -6.59 -11.01
N ARG A 148 10.60 -6.00 -10.42
CA ARG A 148 10.46 -4.56 -10.29
C ARG A 148 11.31 -4.02 -9.17
N ILE A 149 11.35 -4.75 -8.07
CA ILE A 149 12.08 -4.42 -6.85
C ILE A 149 12.66 -5.71 -6.31
N LYS A 150 13.92 -5.65 -5.89
CA LYS A 150 14.63 -6.77 -5.27
C LYS A 150 15.27 -6.33 -3.97
N ILE A 151 15.04 -7.10 -2.92
CA ILE A 151 15.60 -6.86 -1.59
C ILE A 151 16.27 -8.15 -1.11
N ASP A 152 17.51 -8.03 -0.66
CA ASP A 152 18.25 -9.13 -0.06
C ASP A 152 18.28 -8.96 1.45
N ILE A 153 17.82 -9.96 2.16
CA ILE A 153 17.73 -10.01 3.61
C ILE A 153 18.70 -11.09 4.10
N ALA A 154 19.72 -10.70 4.83
CA ALA A 154 20.72 -11.64 5.35
C ALA A 154 20.37 -12.05 6.77
N PHE A 155 20.31 -13.38 7.03
CA PHE A 155 20.23 -13.90 8.38
C PHE A 155 21.62 -14.24 8.90
N PRO A 156 21.95 -13.85 10.12
CA PRO A 156 23.18 -14.30 10.76
C PRO A 156 23.16 -15.81 10.94
N LYS A 157 24.34 -16.41 11.07
CA LYS A 157 24.47 -17.83 11.37
C LYS A 157 23.77 -18.20 12.67
N GLY A 158 22.96 -19.21 12.62
CA GLY A 158 22.24 -19.78 13.75
C GLY A 158 20.86 -20.25 13.34
N ASN A 159 20.51 -21.44 13.71
CA ASN A 159 19.14 -21.94 13.61
C ASN A 159 18.34 -21.43 14.81
N ASP A 160 17.03 -21.38 14.64
CA ASP A 160 16.04 -21.01 15.67
C ASP A 160 16.09 -19.57 16.17
N VAL A 161 16.81 -18.67 15.51
CA VAL A 161 16.74 -17.24 15.80
C VAL A 161 15.61 -16.63 14.98
N GLU A 162 14.61 -16.12 15.69
CA GLU A 162 13.50 -15.37 15.08
C GLU A 162 13.97 -13.96 14.69
N HIS A 163 13.68 -13.57 13.47
CA HIS A 163 13.90 -12.23 12.93
C HIS A 163 12.56 -11.58 12.64
N HIS A 164 12.43 -10.33 12.99
CA HIS A 164 11.29 -9.48 12.62
C HIS A 164 11.71 -8.60 11.45
N GLU A 165 11.16 -8.90 10.30
CA GLU A 165 11.49 -8.21 9.06
C GLU A 165 10.45 -7.14 8.74
N HIS A 166 10.92 -5.97 8.37
CA HIS A 166 10.10 -4.81 8.01
C HIS A 166 10.70 -4.12 6.80
N HIS A 167 10.13 -4.37 5.63
CA HIS A 167 10.63 -3.86 4.37
C HIS A 167 9.61 -2.92 3.73
N MET A 168 10.08 -1.73 3.39
CA MET A 168 9.28 -0.70 2.77
C MET A 168 9.90 -0.29 1.44
N PHE A 169 9.10 -0.23 0.39
CA PHE A 169 9.52 0.19 -0.93
C PHE A 169 8.43 0.98 -1.65
N GLN A 170 8.86 1.86 -2.51
CA GLN A 170 7.98 2.64 -3.36
C GLN A 170 8.03 2.10 -4.78
N TYR A 171 6.88 2.03 -5.43
CA TYR A 171 6.78 1.65 -6.83
C TYR A 171 5.73 2.49 -7.55
N TYR A 172 5.88 2.60 -8.86
CA TYR A 172 4.84 3.15 -9.72
C TYR A 172 4.19 2.04 -10.55
N ALA A 173 2.92 2.19 -10.84
CA ALA A 173 2.18 1.26 -11.67
C ALA A 173 2.37 1.63 -13.14
N ASP A 174 3.12 0.84 -13.89
CA ASP A 174 3.11 0.93 -15.35
C ASP A 174 1.85 0.25 -15.93
N SER A 175 1.66 0.33 -17.23
CA SER A 175 0.49 -0.25 -17.92
C SER A 175 0.35 -1.76 -17.67
N SER A 176 1.44 -2.49 -17.53
CA SER A 176 1.45 -3.90 -17.21
C SER A 176 0.95 -4.18 -15.80
N PHE A 177 1.43 -3.41 -14.82
CA PHE A 177 1.01 -3.54 -13.45
C PHE A 177 -0.47 -3.17 -13.27
N ALA A 178 -0.90 -2.06 -13.85
CA ALA A 178 -2.29 -1.63 -13.81
C ALA A 178 -3.25 -2.68 -14.40
N SER A 179 -2.81 -3.41 -15.43
CA SER A 179 -3.64 -4.42 -16.10
C SER A 179 -3.60 -5.80 -15.45
N ASN A 180 -2.46 -6.23 -14.91
CA ASN A 180 -2.23 -7.62 -14.50
C ASN A 180 -1.95 -7.77 -12.99
N GLY A 181 -1.66 -6.68 -12.29
CA GLY A 181 -1.14 -6.71 -10.94
C GLY A 181 0.33 -7.11 -10.87
N SER A 182 0.79 -7.38 -9.66
CA SER A 182 2.14 -7.83 -9.35
C SER A 182 2.11 -8.85 -8.22
N SER A 183 3.07 -9.75 -8.14
CA SER A 183 3.19 -10.70 -7.02
C SER A 183 4.45 -10.43 -6.21
N LEU A 184 4.32 -10.49 -4.89
CA LEU A 184 5.47 -10.50 -4.01
C LEU A 184 6.01 -11.92 -3.92
N LYS A 185 7.27 -12.11 -4.34
CA LYS A 185 7.97 -13.39 -4.34
C LYS A 185 9.04 -13.43 -3.25
N ILE A 186 9.32 -14.61 -2.77
CA ILE A 186 10.36 -14.84 -1.79
C ILE A 186 11.14 -16.12 -2.12
N THR A 187 12.46 -16.06 -1.97
CA THR A 187 13.36 -17.20 -2.20
C THR A 187 14.36 -17.31 -1.06
N ALA A 188 14.56 -18.48 -0.50
CA ALA A 188 15.63 -18.72 0.44
C ALA A 188 16.89 -19.20 -0.33
N VAL A 189 18.06 -18.72 0.04
CA VAL A 189 19.34 -19.06 -0.60
C VAL A 189 20.40 -19.37 0.46
N GLY A 190 21.10 -20.46 0.27
CA GLY A 190 22.12 -20.98 1.22
C GLY A 190 21.55 -21.84 2.33
N GLY A 191 20.25 -22.08 2.29
CA GLY A 191 19.51 -22.92 3.21
C GLY A 191 18.02 -22.61 3.15
N SER A 192 17.20 -23.51 3.69
CA SER A 192 15.75 -23.27 3.81
C SER A 192 15.42 -22.26 4.91
N ALA A 193 14.26 -21.64 4.80
CA ALA A 193 13.74 -20.70 5.78
C ALA A 193 12.28 -20.97 6.10
N GLU A 194 11.82 -20.46 7.22
CA GLU A 194 10.42 -20.45 7.62
C GLU A 194 9.96 -19.02 7.81
N VAL A 195 8.73 -18.70 7.37
CA VAL A 195 8.15 -17.35 7.42
C VAL A 195 6.73 -17.43 7.98
N TRP A 196 6.33 -16.45 8.79
CA TRP A 196 4.99 -16.36 9.38
C TRP A 196 4.64 -14.92 9.81
N ASP A 197 3.43 -14.71 10.33
CA ASP A 197 2.89 -13.41 10.76
C ASP A 197 3.00 -12.33 9.68
N ILE A 198 2.53 -12.65 8.47
CA ILE A 198 2.69 -11.83 7.27
C ILE A 198 1.66 -10.71 7.25
N ILE A 199 2.12 -9.48 7.13
CA ILE A 199 1.29 -8.27 7.04
C ILE A 199 1.71 -7.47 5.82
N TYR A 200 0.73 -7.03 5.03
CA TYR A 200 0.92 -6.07 3.95
C TYR A 200 0.25 -4.76 4.31
N PHE A 201 0.97 -3.67 4.15
CA PHE A 201 0.42 -2.32 4.23
C PHE A 201 0.73 -1.61 2.92
N ILE A 202 -0.31 -1.17 2.22
CA ILE A 202 -0.19 -0.55 0.92
C ILE A 202 -0.87 0.81 0.98
N GLN A 203 -0.13 1.85 0.61
CA GLN A 203 -0.61 3.21 0.56
C GLN A 203 -0.40 3.79 -0.83
N LYS A 204 -1.46 4.28 -1.45
CA LYS A 204 -1.36 5.10 -2.65
C LYS A 204 -0.92 6.51 -2.26
N THR A 205 0.22 6.94 -2.75
CA THR A 205 0.85 8.21 -2.38
C THR A 205 0.67 9.28 -3.45
N GLN A 206 0.43 8.87 -4.70
CA GLN A 206 0.20 9.76 -5.81
C GLN A 206 -0.78 9.14 -6.81
N SER A 207 -1.70 9.95 -7.33
CA SER A 207 -2.65 9.56 -8.37
C SER A 207 -2.44 10.42 -9.60
N TYR A 208 -2.46 9.79 -10.77
CA TYR A 208 -2.34 10.42 -12.09
C TYR A 208 -3.62 10.28 -12.92
N ALA A 209 -4.75 10.05 -12.25
CA ALA A 209 -6.06 9.96 -12.90
C ALA A 209 -6.60 11.34 -13.27
#